data_61ff5233ad5b03efaf4e4dadbc977af5
#
_entry.id   61ff5233ad5b03efaf4e4dadbc977af5
#
_cell.length_a   1.000
_cell.length_b   1.000
_cell.length_c   1.000
_cell.angle_alpha   90.00
_cell.angle_beta   90.00
_cell.angle_gamma   90.00
#
_symmetry.space_group_name_H-M   'P 1'
#
loop_
_entity.id
_entity.type
_entity.pdbx_description
1 polymer ?
#
loop_
_entity_poly.entity_id
_entity_poly.type
_entity_poly.pdbx_seq_one_letter_code
_entity_poly.pdbx_strand_id
1 'polypeptide(L)'
;THDVGRWDLMIAHPPCTFLSYVSGKHFPLKHTPPEKVVARWRERACAAVFFMRFLLANAERIAIENPVGFMNTAYRSADQTIHPYMFAESVDDKEQYVTKATCLWLKNLPKLKTNGLPKPDNGKLFGKLPSGKNRTWEDTYSRSGKVRSKTFPGIAKAMAEQWGVLPCE
;
A
#
# COMPACT_ATOMS: atom_id res chain seq x y z
N THR A 1 -21.66 -27.58 10.71
CA THR A 1 -20.42 -26.89 10.36
C THR A 1 -20.46 -26.64 8.86
N HIS A 2 -20.85 -25.42 8.44
CA HIS A 2 -20.66 -25.03 7.06
C HIS A 2 -19.15 -24.97 6.84
N ASP A 3 -18.64 -25.87 6.03
CA ASP A 3 -17.28 -25.82 5.51
C ASP A 3 -17.22 -24.55 4.66
N VAL A 4 -16.69 -23.47 5.23
CA VAL A 4 -16.46 -22.23 4.48
C VAL A 4 -15.30 -22.56 3.57
N GLY A 5 -15.62 -22.89 2.32
CA GLY A 5 -14.67 -23.34 1.33
C GLY A 5 -13.41 -22.50 1.30
N ARG A 6 -12.30 -23.09 0.97
CA ARG A 6 -11.02 -22.40 0.73
C ARG A 6 -11.21 -21.39 -0.41
N TRP A 7 -10.77 -20.17 -0.21
CA TRP A 7 -10.77 -19.15 -1.27
C TRP A 7 -9.55 -19.34 -2.18
N ASP A 8 -9.75 -19.19 -3.48
CA ASP A 8 -8.66 -19.29 -4.45
C ASP A 8 -7.72 -18.09 -4.38
N LEU A 9 -8.27 -16.90 -4.19
CA LEU A 9 -7.54 -15.65 -4.12
C LEU A 9 -8.14 -14.70 -3.09
N MET A 10 -7.30 -14.11 -2.26
CA MET A 10 -7.65 -13.00 -1.39
C MET A 10 -6.72 -11.81 -1.65
N ILE A 11 -7.31 -10.64 -1.90
CA ILE A 11 -6.58 -9.37 -1.96
C ILE A 11 -7.06 -8.53 -0.78
N ALA A 12 -6.15 -8.16 0.12
CA ALA A 12 -6.46 -7.46 1.36
C ALA A 12 -5.79 -6.08 1.41
N HIS A 13 -6.54 -5.08 1.88
CA HIS A 13 -6.09 -3.71 2.08
C HIS A 13 -6.29 -3.29 3.54
N PRO A 14 -5.49 -3.81 4.49
CA PRO A 14 -5.65 -3.47 5.90
C PRO A 14 -5.38 -1.99 6.15
N PRO A 15 -6.08 -1.37 7.15
CA PRO A 15 -5.90 0.04 7.47
C PRO A 15 -4.44 0.40 7.74
N CYS A 16 -3.94 1.41 7.05
CA CYS A 16 -2.53 1.83 7.13
C CYS A 16 -2.27 2.97 8.13
N THR A 17 -3.30 3.47 8.83
CA THR A 17 -3.24 4.66 9.71
C THR A 17 -2.09 4.62 10.71
N PHE A 18 -1.83 3.45 11.32
CA PHE A 18 -0.76 3.27 12.29
C PHE A 18 0.47 2.53 11.73
N LEU A 19 0.37 1.99 10.52
CA LEU A 19 1.42 1.18 9.89
C LEU A 19 2.28 1.96 8.90
N SER A 20 1.76 3.04 8.30
CA SER A 20 2.48 3.81 7.29
C SER A 20 3.69 4.56 7.88
N TYR A 21 4.71 4.78 7.08
CA TYR A 21 5.88 5.59 7.46
C TYR A 21 5.49 7.00 7.91
N VAL A 22 4.53 7.62 7.23
CA VAL A 22 4.04 8.99 7.55
C VAL A 22 3.46 9.07 8.97
N SER A 23 2.88 7.99 9.49
CA SER A 23 2.39 7.94 10.87
C SER A 23 3.51 7.96 11.92
N GLY A 24 4.73 7.64 11.51
CA GLY A 24 5.91 7.55 12.39
C GLY A 24 6.22 8.84 13.14
N LYS A 25 5.95 10.00 12.53
CA LYS A 25 6.18 11.34 13.14
C LYS A 25 5.43 11.57 14.46
N HIS A 26 4.41 10.79 14.76
CA HIS A 26 3.59 10.92 15.97
C HIS A 26 3.99 9.97 17.11
N PHE A 27 5.09 9.22 16.96
CA PHE A 27 5.59 8.31 17.98
C PHE A 27 6.73 8.87 18.85
N PRO A 28 7.57 9.83 18.39
CA PRO A 28 8.61 10.37 19.22
C PRO A 28 8.04 11.20 20.39
N LEU A 29 8.52 10.93 21.60
CA LEU A 29 8.18 11.69 22.82
C LEU A 29 8.51 13.19 22.73
N LYS A 30 9.49 13.56 21.90
CA LYS A 30 9.89 14.95 21.67
C LYS A 30 8.72 15.86 21.21
N HIS A 31 7.73 15.27 20.51
CA HIS A 31 6.63 16.03 19.88
C HIS A 31 5.25 15.54 20.29
N THR A 32 5.17 14.52 21.15
CA THR A 32 3.90 13.87 21.50
C THR A 32 3.92 13.51 22.99
N PRO A 33 2.88 13.88 23.78
CA PRO A 33 2.78 13.52 25.17
C PRO A 33 2.87 12.00 25.40
N PRO A 34 3.49 11.54 26.51
CA PRO A 34 3.74 10.12 26.75
C PRO A 34 2.51 9.23 26.67
N GLU A 35 1.39 9.68 27.24
CA GLU A 35 0.12 8.94 27.24
C GLU A 35 -0.41 8.73 25.83
N LYS A 36 -0.26 9.72 24.94
CA LYS A 36 -0.63 9.61 23.52
C LYS A 36 0.30 8.70 22.76
N VAL A 37 1.58 8.68 23.10
CA VAL A 37 2.55 7.75 22.51
C VAL A 37 2.20 6.31 22.88
N VAL A 38 1.90 6.05 24.16
CA VAL A 38 1.48 4.72 24.63
C VAL A 38 0.21 4.26 23.92
N ALA A 39 -0.81 5.12 23.83
CA ALA A 39 -2.05 4.81 23.12
C ALA A 39 -1.77 4.47 21.64
N ARG A 40 -0.92 5.24 20.96
CA ARG A 40 -0.56 4.96 19.54
C ARG A 40 0.21 3.67 19.35
N TRP A 41 1.07 3.29 20.29
CA TRP A 41 1.74 1.98 20.24
C TRP A 41 0.77 0.82 20.38
N ARG A 42 -0.24 0.94 21.24
CA ARG A 42 -1.32 -0.06 21.36
C ARG A 42 -2.07 -0.20 20.04
N GLU A 43 -2.50 0.90 19.43
CA GLU A 43 -3.18 0.92 18.14
C GLU A 43 -2.30 0.33 17.01
N ARG A 44 -1.00 0.62 17.02
CA ARG A 44 -0.05 0.04 16.06
C ARG A 44 0.07 -1.47 16.25
N ALA A 45 0.14 -1.95 17.49
CA ALA A 45 0.19 -3.38 17.77
C ALA A 45 -1.10 -4.08 17.28
N CYS A 46 -2.28 -3.52 17.55
CA CYS A 46 -3.55 -4.04 17.05
C CYS A 46 -3.59 -4.06 15.51
N ALA A 47 -3.13 -2.99 14.86
CA ALA A 47 -3.08 -2.91 13.40
C ALA A 47 -2.11 -3.94 12.79
N ALA A 48 -0.96 -4.17 13.43
CA ALA A 48 0.00 -5.18 13.00
C ALA A 48 -0.56 -6.61 13.16
N VAL A 49 -1.20 -6.92 14.29
CA VAL A 49 -1.89 -8.21 14.51
C VAL A 49 -3.00 -8.40 13.47
N PHE A 50 -3.78 -7.36 13.18
CA PHE A 50 -4.82 -7.42 12.15
C PHE A 50 -4.24 -7.69 10.77
N PHE A 51 -3.13 -7.03 10.40
CA PHE A 51 -2.39 -7.31 9.16
C PHE A 51 -1.97 -8.79 9.10
N MET A 52 -1.39 -9.32 10.18
CA MET A 52 -0.91 -10.70 10.23
C MET A 52 -2.04 -11.75 10.08
N ARG A 53 -3.27 -11.43 10.48
CA ARG A 53 -4.41 -12.35 10.32
C ARG A 53 -4.71 -12.68 8.87
N PHE A 54 -4.45 -11.77 7.92
CA PHE A 54 -4.64 -12.05 6.50
C PHE A 54 -3.70 -13.13 5.97
N LEU A 55 -2.49 -13.27 6.56
CA LEU A 55 -1.56 -14.34 6.20
C LEU A 55 -2.06 -15.73 6.62
N LEU A 56 -2.93 -15.77 7.63
CA LEU A 56 -3.53 -16.99 8.18
C LEU A 56 -4.92 -17.29 7.60
N ALA A 57 -5.40 -16.47 6.67
CA ALA A 57 -6.69 -16.67 6.02
C ALA A 57 -6.72 -17.99 5.24
N ASN A 58 -7.89 -18.64 5.22
CA ASN A 58 -8.11 -19.85 4.42
C ASN A 58 -8.23 -19.51 2.93
N ALA A 59 -7.11 -19.02 2.38
CA ALA A 59 -6.97 -18.70 0.97
C ALA A 59 -5.67 -19.31 0.42
N GLU A 60 -5.76 -19.82 -0.81
CA GLU A 60 -4.61 -20.43 -1.46
C GLU A 60 -3.58 -19.36 -1.84
N ARG A 61 -4.05 -18.31 -2.47
CA ARG A 61 -3.26 -17.17 -2.93
C ARG A 61 -3.67 -15.92 -2.17
N ILE A 62 -2.67 -15.17 -1.66
CA ILE A 62 -2.93 -13.98 -0.86
C ILE A 62 -2.03 -12.84 -1.33
N ALA A 63 -2.62 -11.67 -1.54
CA ALA A 63 -1.91 -10.41 -1.68
C ALA A 63 -2.36 -9.46 -0.56
N ILE A 64 -1.42 -8.93 0.21
CA ILE A 64 -1.69 -7.89 1.21
C ILE A 64 -1.04 -6.60 0.72
N GLU A 65 -1.85 -5.56 0.55
CA GLU A 65 -1.41 -4.24 0.14
C GLU A 65 -1.31 -3.30 1.35
N ASN A 66 -0.19 -2.61 1.49
CA ASN A 66 -0.05 -1.52 2.47
C ASN A 66 1.04 -0.53 1.99
N PRO A 67 1.02 0.75 2.40
CA PRO A 67 2.13 1.65 2.08
C PRO A 67 3.43 1.24 2.77
N VAL A 68 4.54 1.81 2.30
CA VAL A 68 5.83 1.65 2.97
C VAL A 68 5.72 2.07 4.43
N GLY A 69 6.17 1.21 5.36
CA GLY A 69 6.06 1.50 6.77
C GLY A 69 6.45 0.36 7.70
N PHE A 70 5.78 0.30 8.84
CA PHE A 70 6.13 -0.54 9.97
C PHE A 70 6.24 -2.03 9.62
N MET A 71 5.36 -2.57 8.77
CA MET A 71 5.35 -4.00 8.43
C MET A 71 6.58 -4.45 7.65
N ASN A 72 7.26 -3.54 6.94
CA ASN A 72 8.51 -3.85 6.23
C ASN A 72 9.66 -4.24 7.17
N THR A 73 9.62 -3.78 8.42
CA THR A 73 10.63 -4.09 9.45
C THR A 73 10.11 -5.03 10.53
N ALA A 74 8.85 -4.87 10.94
CA ALA A 74 8.27 -5.67 12.02
C ALA A 74 7.92 -7.10 11.61
N TYR A 75 7.65 -7.34 10.33
CA TYR A 75 7.37 -8.67 9.78
C TYR A 75 8.47 -9.11 8.81
N ARG A 76 8.45 -8.61 7.59
CA ARG A 76 9.47 -8.83 6.56
C ARG A 76 9.37 -7.79 5.46
N SER A 77 10.41 -7.64 4.66
CA SER A 77 10.34 -6.82 3.45
C SER A 77 9.20 -7.30 2.54
N ALA A 78 8.53 -6.36 1.89
CA ALA A 78 7.51 -6.68 0.90
C ALA A 78 8.13 -7.42 -0.30
N ASP A 79 7.37 -8.31 -0.92
CA ASP A 79 7.81 -9.05 -2.10
C ASP A 79 7.96 -8.13 -3.31
N GLN A 80 7.12 -7.09 -3.37
CA GLN A 80 7.16 -6.09 -4.43
C GLN A 80 6.73 -4.72 -3.89
N THR A 81 7.42 -3.67 -4.35
CA THR A 81 6.95 -2.29 -4.20
C THR A 81 6.55 -1.77 -5.56
N ILE A 82 5.33 -1.28 -5.67
CA ILE A 82 4.74 -0.78 -6.90
C ILE A 82 4.35 0.69 -6.78
N HIS A 83 4.18 1.33 -7.93
CA HIS A 83 3.65 2.70 -8.03
C HIS A 83 2.57 2.75 -9.11
N PRO A 84 1.58 3.66 -9.03
CA PRO A 84 0.53 3.76 -10.04
C PRO A 84 1.06 3.94 -11.47
N TYR A 85 2.11 4.76 -11.66
CA TYR A 85 2.69 4.96 -13.00
C TYR A 85 3.15 3.67 -13.70
N MET A 86 3.49 2.64 -12.93
CA MET A 86 3.92 1.34 -13.47
C MET A 86 2.76 0.58 -14.16
N PHE A 87 1.53 1.08 -14.02
CA PHE A 87 0.29 0.49 -14.54
C PHE A 87 -0.58 1.53 -15.27
N ALA A 88 -0.08 2.75 -15.46
CA ALA A 88 -0.73 3.78 -16.25
C ALA A 88 -0.74 3.38 -17.74
N GLU A 89 -1.72 3.81 -18.50
CA GLU A 89 -1.80 3.51 -19.94
C GLU A 89 -0.75 4.29 -20.73
N SER A 90 -0.44 5.51 -20.29
CA SER A 90 0.58 6.37 -20.92
C SER A 90 1.15 7.38 -19.92
N VAL A 91 2.16 8.13 -20.36
CA VAL A 91 2.74 9.26 -19.59
C VAL A 91 1.77 10.44 -19.46
N ASP A 92 0.73 10.49 -20.30
CA ASP A 92 -0.29 11.54 -20.31
C ASP A 92 -1.48 11.24 -19.39
N ASP A 93 -1.54 10.05 -18.81
CA ASP A 93 -2.55 9.65 -17.83
C ASP A 93 -2.30 10.34 -16.48
N LYS A 94 -2.76 11.59 -16.36
CA LYS A 94 -2.54 12.45 -15.19
C LYS A 94 -3.06 11.88 -13.87
N GLU A 95 -4.00 10.94 -13.91
CA GLU A 95 -4.57 10.32 -12.71
C GLU A 95 -3.71 9.17 -12.20
N GLN A 96 -3.08 8.42 -13.10
CA GLN A 96 -2.33 7.22 -12.76
C GLN A 96 -0.82 7.36 -12.97
N TYR A 97 -0.36 8.28 -13.84
CA TYR A 97 1.07 8.51 -14.04
C TYR A 97 1.69 9.31 -12.89
N VAL A 98 1.63 8.72 -11.69
CA VAL A 98 2.07 9.34 -10.42
C VAL A 98 2.87 8.35 -9.57
N THR A 99 3.71 8.88 -8.67
CA THR A 99 4.43 8.05 -7.69
C THR A 99 3.66 8.00 -6.36
N LYS A 100 3.30 6.79 -5.94
CA LYS A 100 2.80 6.48 -4.60
C LYS A 100 3.28 5.07 -4.27
N ALA A 101 4.29 4.96 -3.42
CA ALA A 101 4.87 3.67 -3.07
C ALA A 101 3.86 2.80 -2.31
N THR A 102 3.55 1.65 -2.89
CA THR A 102 2.64 0.65 -2.35
C THR A 102 3.36 -0.69 -2.28
N CYS A 103 3.38 -1.29 -1.11
CA CYS A 103 4.02 -2.57 -0.85
C CYS A 103 3.03 -3.72 -0.99
N LEU A 104 3.46 -4.82 -1.57
CA LEU A 104 2.72 -6.07 -1.72
C LEU A 104 3.46 -7.19 -1.00
N TRP A 105 2.78 -7.85 -0.06
CA TRP A 105 3.20 -9.12 0.53
C TRP A 105 2.38 -10.23 -0.10
N LEU A 106 3.07 -11.17 -0.74
CA LEU A 106 2.47 -12.19 -1.60
C LEU A 106 2.65 -13.59 -0.98
N LYS A 107 1.61 -14.40 -1.10
CA LYS A 107 1.63 -15.84 -0.84
C LYS A 107 1.10 -16.54 -2.09
N ASN A 108 1.89 -17.43 -2.67
CA ASN A 108 1.56 -18.20 -3.89
C ASN A 108 1.10 -17.35 -5.09
N LEU A 109 1.63 -16.13 -5.20
CA LEU A 109 1.35 -15.19 -6.28
C LEU A 109 2.65 -14.72 -6.92
N PRO A 110 2.71 -14.61 -8.25
CA PRO A 110 3.82 -13.97 -8.94
C PRO A 110 3.78 -12.46 -8.70
N LYS A 111 4.94 -11.81 -8.82
CA LYS A 111 4.99 -10.34 -8.86
C LYS A 111 4.21 -9.82 -10.06
N LEU A 112 3.53 -8.67 -9.89
CA LEU A 112 2.84 -8.01 -11.00
C LEU A 112 3.85 -7.54 -12.06
N LYS A 113 3.56 -7.87 -13.30
CA LYS A 113 4.26 -7.32 -14.47
C LYS A 113 3.82 -5.89 -14.69
N THR A 114 4.76 -5.00 -14.92
CA THR A 114 4.54 -3.57 -15.12
C THR A 114 4.63 -3.21 -16.60
N ASN A 115 4.15 -2.03 -16.98
CA ASN A 115 4.17 -1.53 -18.36
C ASN A 115 5.52 -1.00 -18.85
N GLY A 116 6.52 -0.86 -17.93
CA GLY A 116 7.85 -0.35 -18.28
C GLY A 116 7.95 1.16 -18.49
N LEU A 117 6.90 1.95 -18.20
CA LEU A 117 6.96 3.41 -18.29
C LEU A 117 8.01 4.00 -17.35
N PRO A 118 8.70 5.07 -17.77
CA PRO A 118 9.71 5.73 -16.94
C PRO A 118 9.07 6.34 -15.69
N LYS A 119 9.88 6.48 -14.64
CA LYS A 119 9.42 7.10 -13.39
C LYS A 119 9.09 8.58 -13.62
N PRO A 120 7.89 9.06 -13.19
CA PRO A 120 7.52 10.47 -13.29
C PRO A 120 8.46 11.38 -12.49
N ASP A 121 8.71 12.58 -13.03
CA ASP A 121 9.34 13.66 -12.27
C ASP A 121 8.26 14.42 -11.49
N ASN A 122 8.16 14.15 -10.19
CA ASN A 122 7.20 14.81 -9.33
C ASN A 122 7.33 16.33 -9.28
N GLY A 123 8.55 16.87 -9.48
CA GLY A 123 8.77 18.31 -9.53
C GLY A 123 8.12 18.96 -10.75
N LYS A 124 8.10 18.27 -11.89
CA LYS A 124 7.39 18.71 -13.09
C LYS A 124 5.88 18.54 -12.97
N LEU A 125 5.43 17.45 -12.35
CA LEU A 125 3.99 17.14 -12.20
C LEU A 125 3.30 18.02 -11.17
N PHE A 126 3.90 18.24 -10.00
CA PHE A 126 3.25 18.83 -8.83
C PHE A 126 3.94 20.08 -8.30
N GLY A 127 5.08 20.49 -8.90
CA GLY A 127 5.88 21.61 -8.43
C GLY A 127 6.64 21.30 -7.14
N LYS A 128 7.06 22.36 -6.44
CA LYS A 128 7.88 22.27 -5.22
C LYS A 128 7.14 22.77 -3.99
N LEU A 129 7.50 22.22 -2.84
CA LEU A 129 7.14 22.74 -1.53
C LEU A 129 7.98 23.99 -1.20
N PRO A 130 7.56 24.84 -0.22
CA PRO A 130 8.39 25.97 0.25
C PRO A 130 9.79 25.56 0.71
N SER A 131 9.96 24.30 1.13
CA SER A 131 11.25 23.73 1.53
C SER A 131 12.17 23.36 0.36
N GLY A 132 11.76 23.61 -0.90
CA GLY A 132 12.49 23.24 -2.11
C GLY A 132 12.34 21.78 -2.55
N LYS A 133 11.75 20.91 -1.73
CA LYS A 133 11.48 19.50 -2.09
C LYS A 133 10.35 19.41 -3.10
N ASN A 134 10.44 18.43 -4.00
CA ASN A 134 9.35 18.14 -4.93
C ASN A 134 8.10 17.70 -4.15
N ARG A 135 6.94 18.23 -4.54
CA ARG A 135 5.65 17.74 -4.01
C ARG A 135 5.42 16.30 -4.45
N THR A 136 4.68 15.58 -3.63
CA THR A 136 4.21 14.23 -3.95
C THR A 136 2.73 14.27 -4.35
N TRP A 137 2.22 13.13 -4.83
CA TRP A 137 0.79 12.98 -5.07
C TRP A 137 -0.04 13.24 -3.78
N GLU A 138 0.45 12.76 -2.63
CA GLU A 138 -0.20 12.95 -1.33
C GLU A 138 -0.24 14.41 -0.88
N ASP A 139 0.75 15.22 -1.27
CA ASP A 139 0.79 16.65 -0.97
C ASP A 139 -0.22 17.45 -1.80
N THR A 140 -0.60 16.93 -2.96
CA THR A 140 -1.43 17.62 -3.96
C THR A 140 -2.90 17.23 -3.85
N TYR A 141 -3.16 15.91 -3.77
CA TYR A 141 -4.51 15.36 -3.76
C TYR A 141 -5.00 15.07 -2.35
N SER A 142 -5.56 16.11 -1.74
CA SER A 142 -6.43 16.00 -0.56
C SER A 142 -5.82 15.41 0.73
N ARG A 143 -6.00 16.15 1.81
CA ARG A 143 -5.81 15.68 3.18
C ARG A 143 -6.79 14.59 3.60
N SER A 144 -7.79 14.27 2.77
CA SER A 144 -8.79 13.23 3.05
C SER A 144 -8.19 11.83 2.96
N GLY A 145 -8.25 11.09 4.06
CA GLY A 145 -7.86 9.68 4.11
C GLY A 145 -8.64 8.82 3.13
N LYS A 146 -9.93 9.16 2.87
CA LYS A 146 -10.81 8.46 1.93
C LYS A 146 -10.29 8.49 0.49
N VAL A 147 -9.76 9.63 0.03
CA VAL A 147 -9.17 9.73 -1.32
C VAL A 147 -7.86 8.96 -1.39
N ARG A 148 -7.02 9.08 -0.36
CA ARG A 148 -5.72 8.40 -0.31
C ARG A 148 -5.77 6.88 -0.15
N SER A 149 -6.88 6.34 0.37
CA SER A 149 -7.07 4.89 0.56
C SER A 149 -7.58 4.16 -0.68
N LYS A 150 -8.00 4.88 -1.72
CA LYS A 150 -8.44 4.23 -2.96
C LYS A 150 -7.29 3.56 -3.68
N THR A 151 -7.52 2.34 -4.15
CA THR A 151 -6.62 1.65 -5.09
C THR A 151 -6.72 2.31 -6.45
N PHE A 152 -5.58 2.51 -7.10
CA PHE A 152 -5.53 3.05 -8.45
C PHE A 152 -6.10 2.06 -9.47
N PRO A 153 -6.92 2.51 -10.42
CA PRO A 153 -7.58 1.62 -11.39
C PRO A 153 -6.61 0.69 -12.15
N GLY A 154 -5.46 1.21 -12.59
CA GLY A 154 -4.45 0.40 -13.30
C GLY A 154 -3.87 -0.71 -12.44
N ILE A 155 -3.63 -0.46 -11.15
CA ILE A 155 -3.17 -1.49 -10.20
C ILE A 155 -4.27 -2.55 -10.02
N ALA A 156 -5.53 -2.13 -9.80
CA ALA A 156 -6.65 -3.05 -9.62
C ALA A 156 -6.86 -3.92 -10.88
N LYS A 157 -6.79 -3.32 -12.08
CA LYS A 157 -6.85 -4.01 -13.37
C LYS A 157 -5.73 -5.05 -13.50
N ALA A 158 -4.50 -4.67 -13.21
CA ALA A 158 -3.35 -5.58 -13.27
C ALA A 158 -3.49 -6.76 -12.29
N MET A 159 -3.99 -6.54 -11.07
CA MET A 159 -4.27 -7.62 -10.12
C MET A 159 -5.34 -8.57 -10.65
N ALA A 160 -6.43 -8.04 -11.22
CA ALA A 160 -7.52 -8.85 -11.76
C ALA A 160 -7.05 -9.67 -12.98
N GLU A 161 -6.35 -9.05 -13.92
CA GLU A 161 -5.90 -9.71 -15.16
C GLU A 161 -4.78 -10.72 -14.92
N GLN A 162 -3.84 -10.44 -14.00
CA GLN A 162 -2.66 -11.30 -13.83
C GLN A 162 -2.85 -12.35 -12.73
N TRP A 163 -3.71 -12.11 -11.75
CA TRP A 163 -3.93 -13.05 -10.65
C TRP A 163 -5.30 -13.75 -10.70
N GLY A 164 -6.31 -13.10 -11.30
CA GLY A 164 -7.66 -13.65 -11.40
C GLY A 164 -7.80 -14.82 -12.38
N VAL A 165 -6.84 -14.98 -13.30
CA VAL A 165 -6.84 -16.04 -14.32
C VAL A 165 -5.84 -17.19 -14.02
N LEU A 166 -5.15 -17.14 -12.87
CA LEU A 166 -4.23 -18.21 -12.49
C LEU A 166 -5.02 -19.49 -12.21
N PRO A 167 -4.60 -20.65 -12.75
CA PRO A 167 -5.27 -21.92 -12.50
C PRO A 167 -5.22 -22.25 -11.00
N CYS A 168 -6.28 -22.90 -10.50
CA CYS A 168 -6.28 -23.53 -9.19
C CYS A 168 -5.42 -24.81 -9.29
N GLU A 169 -4.45 -24.98 -8.42
CA GLU A 169 -3.67 -26.22 -8.26
C GLU A 169 -4.42 -27.23 -7.41
#